data_ce50d78ac35c668a946c93d10596ccef
#
_entry.id   ce50d78ac35c668a946c93d10596ccef
#
_cell.length_a   1.000
_cell.length_b   1.000
_cell.length_c   1.000
_cell.angle_alpha   90.00
_cell.angle_beta   90.00
_cell.angle_gamma   90.00
#
_symmetry.space_group_name_H-M   'P 1'
#
loop_
_entity.id
_entity.type
_entity.pdbx_description
1 polymer ?
#
loop_
_entity_poly.entity_id
_entity_poly.type
_entity_poly.pdbx_seq_one_letter_code
_entity_poly.pdbx_strand_id
1 'polypeptide(L)'
;MTESDLGSSDHPPVLIRGVRAYGEGDAVDVLVADGQIHAIGADLARDGRSEKGWDVIDAHGQILLPGFVDLHTHLREPGREYAEDIETGSAAAALGGYTAVFAMANTDPVADSAVVTDHVWHRGQQVGLVDVHPVGGVTIGLEGKQLTEMGLMSAGVGQVKMFSDDGLCVDDPLVMRRALEYATGLGVLIAQHAEEPRLTVGAVAHEGPNAAKLGLAGWPRTAEESIVVRDALLARDAGARVHICHASTAGTVELLRWAKEQGISITAEVTPHHLLLDDTRLYSYDGRNRVNPPLREASDAVALRQALADGVIDCVATDHAPHAEHEKCCEFSNARPGMLGLQTALSVVVETMVAPGLLTWRDVARVMSESPARIVGLPDQGRPLEVGEPANLTVVDPTATWTVTGPALASRSDNTPYEDMTLPAVVTATMLRGKVTTRDGEVRW
;
A
#
# COMPACT_ATOMS: atom_id res chain seq x y z
N MET A 1 18.34 -22.99 -27.51
CA MET A 1 18.98 -22.59 -26.23
C MET A 1 19.22 -23.84 -25.41
N THR A 2 20.43 -24.08 -25.00
CA THR A 2 20.79 -25.24 -24.18
C THR A 2 20.71 -24.89 -22.71
N GLU A 3 20.65 -25.86 -21.79
CA GLU A 3 20.68 -25.66 -20.33
C GLU A 3 21.84 -24.74 -19.85
N SER A 4 22.88 -24.54 -20.67
CA SER A 4 24.03 -23.67 -20.43
C SER A 4 23.71 -22.16 -20.62
N ASP A 5 22.56 -21.81 -21.19
CA ASP A 5 22.17 -20.42 -21.46
C ASP A 5 21.33 -19.79 -20.32
N LEU A 6 20.92 -20.61 -19.32
CA LEU A 6 20.28 -20.17 -18.10
C LEU A 6 21.39 -20.02 -17.05
N GLY A 7 21.70 -18.80 -16.68
CA GLY A 7 22.79 -18.43 -15.77
C GLY A 7 22.78 -19.20 -14.44
N SER A 8 23.85 -19.12 -13.69
CA SER A 8 24.01 -19.72 -12.37
C SER A 8 23.33 -18.88 -11.28
N SER A 9 22.01 -18.73 -11.35
CA SER A 9 21.25 -18.09 -10.25
C SER A 9 21.13 -19.03 -9.05
N ASP A 10 21.06 -18.46 -7.83
CA ASP A 10 20.86 -19.22 -6.59
C ASP A 10 19.49 -19.93 -6.52
N HIS A 11 18.59 -19.67 -7.48
CA HIS A 11 17.24 -20.23 -7.56
C HIS A 11 17.00 -20.92 -8.91
N PRO A 12 16.26 -22.06 -8.92
CA PRO A 12 15.88 -22.71 -10.16
C PRO A 12 14.99 -21.81 -11.00
N PRO A 13 14.99 -21.94 -12.34
CA PRO A 13 14.03 -21.26 -13.19
C PRO A 13 12.59 -21.62 -12.78
N VAL A 14 11.68 -20.65 -12.89
CA VAL A 14 10.26 -20.82 -12.57
C VAL A 14 9.44 -20.73 -13.86
N LEU A 15 8.60 -21.72 -14.10
CA LEU A 15 7.62 -21.70 -15.19
C LEU A 15 6.22 -21.48 -14.64
N ILE A 16 5.61 -20.33 -14.96
CA ILE A 16 4.20 -20.04 -14.69
C ILE A 16 3.43 -20.47 -15.92
N ARG A 17 2.55 -21.47 -15.79
CA ARG A 17 1.91 -22.15 -16.92
C ARG A 17 0.47 -21.70 -17.09
N GLY A 18 0.07 -21.34 -18.32
CA GLY A 18 -1.32 -21.15 -18.71
C GLY A 18 -2.00 -19.91 -18.12
N VAL A 19 -1.24 -18.90 -17.76
CA VAL A 19 -1.71 -17.65 -17.11
C VAL A 19 -2.15 -16.62 -18.15
N ARG A 20 -3.08 -15.72 -17.79
CA ARG A 20 -3.48 -14.58 -18.64
C ARG A 20 -2.84 -13.29 -18.10
N ALA A 21 -1.93 -12.69 -18.87
CA ALA A 21 -1.31 -11.41 -18.51
C ALA A 21 -2.39 -10.32 -18.45
N TYR A 22 -2.50 -9.64 -17.31
CA TYR A 22 -3.53 -8.62 -17.03
C TYR A 22 -4.99 -9.11 -17.23
N GLY A 23 -5.21 -10.42 -17.25
CA GLY A 23 -6.53 -11.01 -17.57
C GLY A 23 -6.95 -10.84 -19.03
N GLU A 24 -6.05 -10.42 -19.91
CA GLU A 24 -6.28 -10.12 -21.33
C GLU A 24 -5.76 -11.24 -22.25
N GLY A 25 -6.26 -11.29 -23.48
CA GLY A 25 -5.78 -12.17 -24.54
C GLY A 25 -5.88 -13.67 -24.22
N ASP A 26 -5.09 -14.48 -24.92
CA ASP A 26 -5.01 -15.91 -24.71
C ASP A 26 -4.09 -16.26 -23.52
N ALA A 27 -4.26 -17.45 -22.97
CA ALA A 27 -3.38 -17.97 -21.93
C ALA A 27 -2.00 -18.23 -22.50
N VAL A 28 -0.96 -17.87 -21.74
CA VAL A 28 0.46 -18.03 -22.09
C VAL A 28 1.23 -18.65 -20.93
N ASP A 29 2.38 -19.23 -21.25
CA ASP A 29 3.39 -19.58 -20.27
C ASP A 29 4.37 -18.42 -20.11
N VAL A 30 4.87 -18.24 -18.88
CA VAL A 30 5.91 -17.25 -18.55
C VAL A 30 7.08 -17.98 -17.89
N LEU A 31 8.24 -17.92 -18.50
CA LEU A 31 9.49 -18.46 -17.95
C LEU A 31 10.25 -17.33 -17.26
N VAL A 32 10.59 -17.55 -16.00
CA VAL A 32 11.43 -16.66 -15.19
C VAL A 32 12.77 -17.32 -14.93
N ALA A 33 13.84 -16.59 -15.17
CA ALA A 33 15.20 -17.01 -14.86
C ALA A 33 16.05 -15.78 -14.54
N ASP A 34 17.06 -15.93 -13.67
CA ASP A 34 18.01 -14.88 -13.27
C ASP A 34 17.30 -13.58 -12.79
N GLY A 35 16.17 -13.73 -12.11
CA GLY A 35 15.40 -12.62 -11.55
C GLY A 35 14.57 -11.82 -12.56
N GLN A 36 14.51 -12.26 -13.82
CA GLN A 36 13.82 -11.55 -14.91
C GLN A 36 12.81 -12.46 -15.63
N ILE A 37 11.87 -11.85 -16.31
CA ILE A 37 11.00 -12.53 -17.28
C ILE A 37 11.87 -12.92 -18.49
N HIS A 38 12.13 -14.20 -18.64
CA HIS A 38 13.02 -14.69 -19.69
C HIS A 38 12.30 -14.97 -21.02
N ALA A 39 11.06 -15.48 -20.95
CA ALA A 39 10.24 -15.74 -22.13
C ALA A 39 8.74 -15.69 -21.79
N ILE A 40 7.95 -15.27 -22.77
CA ILE A 40 6.48 -15.32 -22.74
C ILE A 40 6.01 -15.96 -24.04
N GLY A 41 5.15 -16.98 -23.97
CA GLY A 41 4.64 -17.64 -25.17
C GLY A 41 3.75 -18.86 -24.86
N ALA A 42 3.15 -19.42 -25.85
CA ALA A 42 2.38 -20.66 -25.71
C ALA A 42 3.33 -21.87 -25.61
N ASP A 43 2.98 -22.82 -24.74
CA ASP A 43 3.65 -24.15 -24.65
C ASP A 43 5.20 -24.09 -24.54
N LEU A 44 5.76 -23.18 -23.72
CA LEU A 44 7.21 -23.02 -23.57
C LEU A 44 7.94 -24.31 -23.15
N ALA A 45 7.23 -25.26 -22.52
CA ALA A 45 7.76 -26.54 -22.13
C ALA A 45 7.87 -27.54 -23.30
N ARG A 46 7.10 -27.38 -24.39
CA ARG A 46 7.06 -28.33 -25.53
C ARG A 46 8.21 -28.18 -26.52
N ASP A 47 8.88 -27.02 -26.56
CA ASP A 47 9.95 -26.72 -27.53
C ASP A 47 11.27 -27.45 -27.26
N GLY A 48 11.23 -28.65 -26.64
CA GLY A 48 12.40 -29.46 -26.33
C GLY A 48 13.19 -28.98 -25.10
N ARG A 49 12.65 -28.03 -24.36
CA ARG A 49 13.21 -27.59 -23.06
C ARG A 49 12.78 -28.60 -22.00
N SER A 50 13.71 -29.13 -21.26
CA SER A 50 13.44 -30.01 -20.14
C SER A 50 12.95 -29.19 -18.95
N GLU A 51 11.75 -29.48 -18.41
CA GLU A 51 11.29 -28.93 -17.12
C GLU A 51 12.05 -29.53 -15.92
N LYS A 52 12.98 -30.45 -16.17
CA LYS A 52 13.74 -31.10 -15.11
C LYS A 52 14.56 -30.08 -14.33
N GLY A 53 14.20 -29.87 -13.07
CA GLY A 53 14.84 -28.90 -12.20
C GLY A 53 14.21 -27.51 -12.21
N TRP A 54 13.10 -27.29 -12.93
CA TRP A 54 12.33 -26.05 -12.86
C TRP A 54 11.27 -26.15 -11.74
N ASP A 55 10.98 -25.02 -11.09
CA ASP A 55 9.77 -24.88 -10.27
C ASP A 55 8.60 -24.53 -11.20
N VAL A 56 7.49 -25.28 -11.12
CA VAL A 56 6.33 -25.08 -12.01
C VAL A 56 5.13 -24.64 -11.19
N ILE A 57 4.59 -23.48 -11.56
CA ILE A 57 3.35 -22.94 -11.04
C ILE A 57 2.27 -23.17 -12.11
N ASP A 58 1.32 -24.06 -11.83
CA ASP A 58 0.14 -24.25 -12.68
C ASP A 58 -0.88 -23.17 -12.41
N ALA A 59 -1.02 -22.22 -13.36
CA ALA A 59 -1.85 -21.02 -13.21
C ALA A 59 -2.96 -20.96 -14.27
N HIS A 60 -3.42 -22.11 -14.77
CA HIS A 60 -4.50 -22.17 -15.75
C HIS A 60 -5.76 -21.45 -15.25
N GLY A 61 -6.25 -20.48 -16.05
CA GLY A 61 -7.41 -19.66 -15.70
C GLY A 61 -7.12 -18.51 -14.76
N GLN A 62 -5.88 -18.39 -14.27
CA GLN A 62 -5.46 -17.33 -13.38
C GLN A 62 -4.90 -16.11 -14.14
N ILE A 63 -4.73 -15.03 -13.43
CA ILE A 63 -4.26 -13.75 -13.98
C ILE A 63 -2.86 -13.47 -13.43
N LEU A 64 -1.95 -13.07 -14.32
CA LEU A 64 -0.64 -12.56 -13.95
C LEU A 64 -0.67 -11.03 -13.95
N LEU A 65 -0.17 -10.44 -12.88
CA LEU A 65 0.01 -9.00 -12.69
C LEU A 65 1.46 -8.71 -12.26
N PRO A 66 1.98 -7.51 -12.50
CA PRO A 66 3.17 -7.05 -11.79
C PRO A 66 2.90 -7.02 -10.29
N GLY A 67 3.90 -7.37 -9.49
CA GLY A 67 3.81 -7.38 -8.03
C GLY A 67 3.38 -6.02 -7.48
N PHE A 68 2.53 -6.02 -6.45
CA PHE A 68 1.97 -4.78 -5.91
C PHE A 68 3.00 -4.00 -5.11
N VAL A 69 2.79 -2.68 -5.03
CA VAL A 69 3.59 -1.73 -4.26
C VAL A 69 2.65 -0.96 -3.33
N ASP A 70 2.94 -0.98 -2.04
CA ASP A 70 2.17 -0.26 -1.03
C ASP A 70 2.95 0.93 -0.49
N LEU A 71 2.42 2.13 -0.66
CA LEU A 71 3.08 3.35 -0.18
C LEU A 71 2.85 3.63 1.30
N HIS A 72 1.95 2.88 1.97
CA HIS A 72 1.49 3.23 3.30
C HIS A 72 1.25 1.99 4.18
N THR A 73 2.24 1.64 5.00
CA THR A 73 2.13 0.55 5.97
C THR A 73 2.78 0.90 7.30
N HIS A 74 2.26 0.32 8.39
CA HIS A 74 2.82 0.45 9.73
C HIS A 74 3.34 -0.90 10.20
N LEU A 75 4.62 -1.17 9.97
CA LEU A 75 5.25 -2.44 10.36
C LEU A 75 5.69 -2.49 11.82
N ARG A 76 5.49 -1.40 12.57
CA ARG A 76 5.65 -1.30 14.03
C ARG A 76 7.05 -1.57 14.59
N GLU A 77 7.97 -2.13 13.84
CA GLU A 77 9.37 -2.36 14.21
C GLU A 77 10.23 -1.19 13.68
N PRO A 78 11.08 -0.59 14.55
CA PRO A 78 11.32 -0.94 15.96
C PRO A 78 10.28 -0.41 16.96
N GLY A 79 10.19 -1.08 18.10
CA GLY A 79 9.62 -0.56 19.36
C GLY A 79 8.19 -0.97 19.69
N ARG A 80 7.41 -1.52 18.74
CA ARG A 80 6.05 -2.02 18.97
C ARG A 80 5.84 -3.41 18.36
N GLU A 81 6.85 -4.25 18.42
CA GLU A 81 6.88 -5.60 17.85
C GLU A 81 5.81 -6.53 18.44
N TYR A 82 5.20 -6.13 19.55
CA TYR A 82 4.05 -6.83 20.12
C TYR A 82 2.79 -6.73 19.25
N ALA A 83 2.66 -5.68 18.45
CA ALA A 83 1.53 -5.47 17.54
C ALA A 83 1.85 -5.98 16.11
N GLU A 84 3.07 -5.76 15.65
CA GLU A 84 3.56 -6.21 14.33
C GLU A 84 5.10 -6.11 14.33
N ASP A 85 5.75 -6.89 13.47
CA ASP A 85 7.15 -6.72 13.13
C ASP A 85 7.34 -6.79 11.60
N ILE A 86 8.55 -6.47 11.14
CA ILE A 86 8.86 -6.48 9.70
C ILE A 86 8.71 -7.89 9.11
N GLU A 87 8.92 -8.94 9.89
CA GLU A 87 8.78 -10.33 9.42
C GLU A 87 7.32 -10.69 9.16
N THR A 88 6.43 -10.49 10.14
CA THR A 88 5.00 -10.81 10.00
C THR A 88 4.27 -9.87 9.05
N GLY A 89 4.63 -8.57 9.05
CA GLY A 89 4.11 -7.61 8.09
C GLY A 89 4.56 -7.91 6.65
N SER A 90 5.83 -8.33 6.45
CA SER A 90 6.31 -8.77 5.12
C SER A 90 5.62 -10.06 4.66
N ALA A 91 5.32 -11.00 5.57
CA ALA A 91 4.55 -12.19 5.26
C ALA A 91 3.12 -11.83 4.82
N ALA A 92 2.45 -10.93 5.54
CA ALA A 92 1.14 -10.42 5.17
C ALA A 92 1.15 -9.71 3.81
N ALA A 93 2.18 -8.90 3.54
CA ALA A 93 2.37 -8.22 2.26
C ALA A 93 2.55 -9.23 1.11
N ALA A 94 3.46 -10.18 1.26
CA ALA A 94 3.71 -11.19 0.24
C ALA A 94 2.46 -12.05 -0.06
N LEU A 95 1.71 -12.45 0.98
CA LEU A 95 0.43 -13.16 0.79
C LEU A 95 -0.66 -12.29 0.15
N GLY A 96 -0.57 -10.98 0.29
CA GLY A 96 -1.43 -10.00 -0.39
C GLY A 96 -1.01 -9.67 -1.82
N GLY A 97 0.09 -10.24 -2.32
CA GLY A 97 0.59 -10.00 -3.68
C GLY A 97 1.56 -8.82 -3.79
N TYR A 98 1.99 -8.25 -2.68
CA TYR A 98 2.93 -7.14 -2.67
C TYR A 98 4.38 -7.63 -2.83
N THR A 99 5.17 -6.86 -3.57
CA THR A 99 6.62 -7.06 -3.74
C THR A 99 7.43 -5.92 -3.15
N ALA A 100 6.79 -4.79 -2.85
CA ALA A 100 7.40 -3.67 -2.13
C ALA A 100 6.38 -2.99 -1.21
N VAL A 101 6.83 -2.56 -0.03
CA VAL A 101 6.03 -1.80 0.94
C VAL A 101 6.84 -0.66 1.54
N PHE A 102 6.16 0.44 1.89
CA PHE A 102 6.75 1.59 2.56
C PHE A 102 6.33 1.61 4.02
N ALA A 103 7.31 1.50 4.93
CA ALA A 103 7.10 1.46 6.37
C ALA A 103 7.14 2.87 6.96
N MET A 104 6.00 3.35 7.48
CA MET A 104 5.84 4.70 8.04
C MET A 104 6.73 4.96 9.25
N ALA A 105 7.03 6.26 9.44
CA ALA A 105 8.04 6.74 10.39
C ALA A 105 7.65 6.65 11.87
N ASN A 106 6.39 6.36 12.20
CA ASN A 106 5.85 6.38 13.56
C ASN A 106 6.19 5.14 14.42
N THR A 107 7.45 4.76 14.36
CA THR A 107 8.10 3.72 15.17
C THR A 107 8.59 4.27 16.52
N ASP A 108 9.22 3.44 17.37
CA ASP A 108 9.80 3.84 18.64
C ASP A 108 11.20 3.20 18.82
N PRO A 109 12.30 3.96 18.64
CA PRO A 109 12.32 5.39 18.32
C PRO A 109 11.74 5.69 16.93
N VAL A 110 11.26 6.94 16.76
CA VAL A 110 10.76 7.46 15.49
C VAL A 110 11.83 7.35 14.40
N ALA A 111 11.43 7.00 13.18
CA ALA A 111 12.33 6.92 12.03
C ALA A 111 12.68 8.33 11.48
N ASP A 112 13.21 9.19 12.33
CA ASP A 112 13.60 10.58 12.05
C ASP A 112 15.11 10.78 11.85
N SER A 113 15.85 9.68 11.76
CA SER A 113 17.30 9.66 11.57
C SER A 113 17.73 8.48 10.69
N ALA A 114 18.90 8.62 10.04
CA ALA A 114 19.47 7.57 9.21
C ALA A 114 19.69 6.24 9.97
N VAL A 115 19.97 6.29 11.27
CA VAL A 115 20.17 5.08 12.07
C VAL A 115 18.92 4.22 12.11
N VAL A 116 17.74 4.83 12.31
CA VAL A 116 16.47 4.08 12.36
C VAL A 116 16.00 3.67 10.98
N THR A 117 16.09 4.55 9.97
CA THR A 117 15.69 4.20 8.59
C THR A 117 16.58 3.09 8.01
N ASP A 118 17.90 3.11 8.27
CA ASP A 118 18.81 2.06 7.84
C ASP A 118 18.54 0.73 8.58
N HIS A 119 18.11 0.77 9.86
CA HIS A 119 17.68 -0.43 10.58
C HIS A 119 16.46 -1.08 9.93
N VAL A 120 15.41 -0.30 9.61
CA VAL A 120 14.20 -0.80 8.94
C VAL A 120 14.55 -1.44 7.58
N TRP A 121 15.42 -0.79 6.81
CA TRP A 121 15.87 -1.31 5.52
C TRP A 121 16.63 -2.64 5.68
N HIS A 122 17.62 -2.70 6.58
CA HIS A 122 18.40 -3.92 6.82
C HIS A 122 17.53 -5.07 7.28
N ARG A 123 16.56 -4.79 8.16
CA ARG A 123 15.65 -5.80 8.66
C ARG A 123 14.77 -6.37 7.52
N GLY A 124 14.25 -5.49 6.65
CA GLY A 124 13.53 -5.91 5.44
C GLY A 124 14.38 -6.80 4.53
N GLN A 125 15.65 -6.44 4.30
CA GLN A 125 16.57 -7.26 3.50
C GLN A 125 16.83 -8.64 4.14
N GLN A 126 16.93 -8.72 5.46
CA GLN A 126 17.12 -9.99 6.17
C GLN A 126 15.90 -10.92 6.02
N VAL A 127 14.69 -10.37 6.06
CA VAL A 127 13.45 -11.12 5.86
C VAL A 127 13.32 -11.59 4.41
N GLY A 128 13.53 -10.70 3.43
CA GLY A 128 13.63 -11.03 2.01
C GLY A 128 12.37 -11.61 1.37
N LEU A 129 11.18 -11.27 1.91
CA LEU A 129 9.88 -11.65 1.32
C LEU A 129 9.34 -10.58 0.39
N VAL A 130 9.52 -9.31 0.77
CA VAL A 130 9.20 -8.11 0.00
C VAL A 130 10.30 -7.07 0.19
N ASP A 131 10.40 -6.09 -0.69
CA ASP A 131 11.26 -4.93 -0.45
C ASP A 131 10.59 -4.02 0.58
N VAL A 132 11.25 -3.79 1.72
CA VAL A 132 10.79 -2.86 2.75
C VAL A 132 11.56 -1.57 2.62
N HIS A 133 10.86 -0.51 2.19
CA HIS A 133 11.41 0.83 2.07
C HIS A 133 11.04 1.65 3.32
N PRO A 134 12.01 2.22 4.04
CA PRO A 134 11.70 3.11 5.16
C PRO A 134 11.14 4.44 4.66
N VAL A 135 10.13 4.94 5.35
CA VAL A 135 9.68 6.34 5.28
C VAL A 135 10.36 7.10 6.40
N GLY A 136 10.96 8.26 6.09
CA GLY A 136 11.57 9.11 7.10
C GLY A 136 10.56 10.10 7.69
N GLY A 137 10.69 10.48 8.97
CA GLY A 137 9.92 11.59 9.53
C GLY A 137 10.27 12.92 8.82
N VAL A 138 9.27 13.74 8.55
CA VAL A 138 9.48 15.12 8.08
C VAL A 138 10.05 15.97 9.19
N THR A 139 9.52 15.81 10.41
CA THR A 139 9.93 16.55 11.60
C THR A 139 10.48 15.65 12.68
N ILE A 140 11.41 16.18 13.48
CA ILE A 140 12.02 15.47 14.61
C ILE A 140 10.92 15.04 15.58
N GLY A 141 10.90 13.75 15.93
CA GLY A 141 9.89 13.16 16.81
C GLY A 141 8.46 13.25 16.29
N LEU A 142 8.24 13.60 15.01
CA LEU A 142 6.93 13.89 14.38
C LEU A 142 6.18 15.02 15.12
N GLU A 143 6.91 15.98 15.69
CA GLU A 143 6.32 17.07 16.50
C GLU A 143 5.80 18.26 15.67
N GLY A 144 5.97 18.25 14.34
CA GLY A 144 5.54 19.36 13.47
C GLY A 144 6.36 20.65 13.63
N LYS A 145 7.52 20.63 14.32
CA LYS A 145 8.23 21.85 14.73
C LYS A 145 9.55 22.08 14.01
N GLN A 146 10.39 21.06 13.90
CA GLN A 146 11.72 21.16 13.33
C GLN A 146 11.94 20.04 12.32
N LEU A 147 12.45 20.36 11.15
CA LEU A 147 12.75 19.40 10.09
C LEU A 147 13.84 18.44 10.53
N THR A 148 13.73 17.21 10.05
CA THR A 148 14.76 16.18 10.16
C THR A 148 15.89 16.41 9.15
N GLU A 149 16.95 15.64 9.27
CA GLU A 149 18.05 15.64 8.29
C GLU A 149 17.71 14.73 7.09
N MET A 150 16.65 15.10 6.31
CA MET A 150 16.17 14.33 5.16
C MET A 150 17.31 13.97 4.18
N GLY A 151 18.28 14.87 3.98
CA GLY A 151 19.42 14.62 3.10
C GLY A 151 20.31 13.48 3.57
N LEU A 152 20.51 13.29 4.88
CA LEU A 152 21.28 12.15 5.41
C LEU A 152 20.52 10.84 5.25
N MET A 153 19.20 10.82 5.51
CA MET A 153 18.37 9.65 5.33
C MET A 153 18.26 9.24 3.85
N SER A 154 18.16 10.22 2.94
CA SER A 154 18.12 9.94 1.49
C SER A 154 19.45 9.42 0.95
N ALA A 155 20.58 9.82 1.53
CA ALA A 155 21.92 9.38 1.16
C ALA A 155 22.38 8.13 1.91
N GLY A 156 21.63 7.69 2.95
CA GLY A 156 21.89 6.50 3.75
C GLY A 156 21.67 5.20 2.96
N VAL A 157 21.90 4.07 3.62
CA VAL A 157 21.73 2.74 3.01
C VAL A 157 20.27 2.48 2.64
N GLY A 158 19.34 2.95 3.49
CA GLY A 158 17.90 2.85 3.26
C GLY A 158 17.38 3.70 2.10
N GLN A 159 18.18 4.64 1.57
CA GLN A 159 17.85 5.51 0.43
C GLN A 159 16.42 6.06 0.50
N VAL A 160 16.07 6.69 1.62
CA VAL A 160 14.70 7.18 1.87
C VAL A 160 14.21 8.05 0.72
N LYS A 161 13.11 7.66 0.09
CA LYS A 161 12.50 8.32 -1.07
C LYS A 161 11.27 9.14 -0.72
N MET A 162 10.68 8.86 0.44
CA MET A 162 9.44 9.47 0.92
C MET A 162 9.56 9.84 2.40
N PHE A 163 9.01 11.00 2.78
CA PHE A 163 8.99 11.49 4.14
C PHE A 163 7.56 11.82 4.56
N SER A 164 7.20 11.44 5.78
CA SER A 164 5.87 11.64 6.34
C SER A 164 5.93 11.71 7.87
N ASP A 165 5.11 12.56 8.46
CA ASP A 165 4.83 12.54 9.91
C ASP A 165 3.58 11.70 10.22
N ASP A 166 3.20 10.78 9.33
CA ASP A 166 1.97 9.98 9.46
C ASP A 166 1.83 9.31 10.83
N GLY A 167 0.69 9.17 11.22
CA GLY A 167 -0.37 9.38 12.13
C GLY A 167 -0.46 10.75 12.79
N LEU A 168 0.36 11.72 12.41
CA LEU A 168 0.27 13.13 12.77
C LEU A 168 0.37 13.98 11.50
N CYS A 169 -0.01 15.26 11.62
CA CYS A 169 0.02 16.20 10.53
C CYS A 169 1.14 17.23 10.71
N VAL A 170 1.88 17.56 9.66
CA VAL A 170 2.68 18.79 9.65
C VAL A 170 1.71 19.97 9.45
N ASP A 171 1.14 20.46 10.54
CA ASP A 171 0.06 21.46 10.54
C ASP A 171 0.57 22.91 10.41
N ASP A 172 1.82 23.18 10.80
CA ASP A 172 2.43 24.50 10.61
C ASP A 172 2.76 24.75 9.12
N PRO A 173 2.14 25.77 8.48
CA PRO A 173 2.35 26.01 7.05
C PRO A 173 3.79 26.47 6.72
N LEU A 174 4.53 27.06 7.64
CA LEU A 174 5.91 27.45 7.41
C LEU A 174 6.83 26.23 7.45
N VAL A 175 6.61 25.32 8.40
CA VAL A 175 7.37 24.05 8.50
C VAL A 175 7.12 23.22 7.24
N MET A 176 5.84 23.04 6.82
CA MET A 176 5.51 22.33 5.60
C MET A 176 6.14 22.96 4.35
N ARG A 177 6.08 24.28 4.21
CA ARG A 177 6.73 24.97 3.10
C ARG A 177 8.23 24.67 3.05
N ARG A 178 8.92 24.73 4.19
CA ARG A 178 10.36 24.43 4.27
C ARG A 178 10.65 22.95 3.97
N ALA A 179 9.79 22.04 4.41
CA ALA A 179 9.88 20.61 4.07
C ALA A 179 9.80 20.40 2.55
N LEU A 180 8.83 21.02 1.88
CA LEU A 180 8.65 20.93 0.43
C LEU A 180 9.83 21.52 -0.35
N GLU A 181 10.34 22.71 0.07
CA GLU A 181 11.54 23.33 -0.52
C GLU A 181 12.76 22.40 -0.38
N TYR A 182 12.96 21.80 0.79
CA TYR A 182 14.09 20.89 1.05
C TYR A 182 13.95 19.58 0.25
N ALA A 183 12.77 18.97 0.26
CA ALA A 183 12.48 17.74 -0.49
C ALA A 183 12.71 17.91 -2.01
N THR A 184 12.34 19.08 -2.56
CA THR A 184 12.58 19.40 -3.98
C THR A 184 14.07 19.38 -4.32
N GLY A 185 14.92 19.94 -3.45
CA GLY A 185 16.38 19.92 -3.63
C GLY A 185 16.99 18.52 -3.60
N LEU A 186 16.35 17.59 -2.91
CA LEU A 186 16.79 16.19 -2.78
C LEU A 186 16.14 15.26 -3.82
N GLY A 187 15.08 15.67 -4.50
CA GLY A 187 14.32 14.84 -5.42
C GLY A 187 13.44 13.78 -4.71
N VAL A 188 13.12 13.98 -3.42
CA VAL A 188 12.29 13.09 -2.61
C VAL A 188 10.84 13.59 -2.53
N LEU A 189 9.95 12.76 -1.98
CA LEU A 189 8.52 13.03 -1.87
C LEU A 189 8.13 13.36 -0.43
N ILE A 190 7.28 14.37 -0.22
CA ILE A 190 6.56 14.56 1.04
C ILE A 190 5.18 13.93 0.90
N ALA A 191 4.85 13.02 1.82
CA ALA A 191 3.53 12.41 1.95
C ALA A 191 2.85 12.94 3.22
N GLN A 192 1.65 13.49 3.06
CA GLN A 192 0.94 14.17 4.14
C GLN A 192 -0.26 13.39 4.63
N HIS A 193 -0.25 13.08 5.91
CA HIS A 193 -1.46 12.77 6.68
C HIS A 193 -2.25 14.08 6.86
N ALA A 194 -3.29 14.27 6.05
CA ALA A 194 -4.00 15.55 5.97
C ALA A 194 -5.03 15.66 7.09
N GLU A 195 -4.63 16.26 8.21
CA GLU A 195 -5.48 16.48 9.38
C GLU A 195 -5.18 17.84 10.02
N GLU A 196 -6.17 18.71 10.12
CA GLU A 196 -6.08 19.91 10.96
C GLU A 196 -6.37 19.52 12.43
N PRO A 197 -5.32 19.39 13.29
CA PRO A 197 -5.46 18.74 14.60
C PRO A 197 -6.35 19.51 15.57
N ARG A 198 -6.54 20.83 15.37
CA ARG A 198 -7.42 21.65 16.21
C ARG A 198 -8.89 21.40 15.94
N LEU A 199 -9.25 20.89 14.75
CA LEU A 199 -10.62 20.50 14.40
C LEU A 199 -10.97 19.07 14.85
N THR A 200 -9.97 18.26 15.22
CA THR A 200 -10.15 16.83 15.52
C THR A 200 -9.93 16.49 16.99
N VAL A 201 -9.76 17.50 17.86
CA VAL A 201 -9.55 17.29 19.30
C VAL A 201 -10.69 16.46 19.90
N GLY A 202 -10.34 15.24 20.36
CA GLY A 202 -11.30 14.30 20.95
C GLY A 202 -12.25 13.63 19.96
N ALA A 203 -12.15 13.89 18.66
CA ALA A 203 -12.96 13.25 17.62
C ALA A 203 -12.58 11.76 17.48
N VAL A 204 -13.61 10.93 17.22
CA VAL A 204 -13.41 9.48 17.13
C VAL A 204 -14.14 8.83 15.94
N ALA A 205 -15.04 9.57 15.29
CA ALA A 205 -15.90 9.10 14.22
C ALA A 205 -16.23 10.25 13.26
N HIS A 206 -16.61 9.95 12.03
CA HIS A 206 -17.06 10.96 11.08
C HIS A 206 -18.14 11.86 11.66
N GLU A 207 -18.00 13.18 11.51
CA GLU A 207 -19.04 14.14 11.90
C GLU A 207 -20.26 14.02 10.98
N GLY A 208 -21.30 13.39 11.49
CA GLY A 208 -22.51 13.13 10.72
C GLY A 208 -23.65 12.61 11.58
N PRO A 209 -24.78 12.28 10.95
CA PRO A 209 -25.99 11.82 11.66
C PRO A 209 -25.75 10.56 12.51
N ASN A 210 -24.89 9.63 12.04
CA ASN A 210 -24.60 8.39 12.74
C ASN A 210 -23.81 8.64 14.03
N ALA A 211 -22.73 9.42 13.97
CA ALA A 211 -21.95 9.78 15.16
C ALA A 211 -22.81 10.56 16.17
N ALA A 212 -23.60 11.53 15.71
CA ALA A 212 -24.50 12.29 16.58
C ALA A 212 -25.52 11.41 17.30
N LYS A 213 -26.14 10.45 16.58
CA LYS A 213 -27.09 9.50 17.16
C LYS A 213 -26.44 8.57 18.19
N LEU A 214 -25.18 8.20 17.99
CA LEU A 214 -24.42 7.30 18.85
C LEU A 214 -23.70 8.03 20.00
N GLY A 215 -23.76 9.37 20.04
CA GLY A 215 -23.06 10.17 21.05
C GLY A 215 -21.53 10.16 20.90
N LEU A 216 -21.04 9.91 19.69
CA LEU A 216 -19.61 9.91 19.38
C LEU A 216 -19.15 11.31 18.94
N ALA A 217 -17.96 11.72 19.37
CA ALA A 217 -17.38 13.00 18.98
C ALA A 217 -17.02 13.00 17.49
N GLY A 218 -17.55 14.00 16.76
CA GLY A 218 -17.47 14.08 15.31
C GLY A 218 -16.13 14.61 14.80
N TRP A 219 -15.68 14.04 13.70
CA TRP A 219 -14.47 14.41 12.95
C TRP A 219 -14.89 15.05 11.63
N PRO A 220 -14.78 16.39 11.50
CA PRO A 220 -15.29 17.09 10.32
C PRO A 220 -14.45 16.78 9.07
N ARG A 221 -15.09 16.75 7.89
CA ARG A 221 -14.40 16.63 6.60
C ARG A 221 -13.39 17.75 6.39
N THR A 222 -13.74 18.96 6.84
CA THR A 222 -12.90 20.15 6.69
C THR A 222 -11.52 19.99 7.34
N ALA A 223 -11.36 19.09 8.32
CA ALA A 223 -10.05 18.83 8.91
C ALA A 223 -9.06 18.26 7.88
N GLU A 224 -9.52 17.39 6.97
CA GLU A 224 -8.72 16.86 5.86
C GLU A 224 -8.63 17.90 4.73
N GLU A 225 -9.74 18.41 4.26
CA GLU A 225 -9.85 19.27 3.09
C GLU A 225 -9.04 20.57 3.22
N SER A 226 -8.99 21.18 4.41
CA SER A 226 -8.23 22.41 4.65
C SER A 226 -6.73 22.21 4.55
N ILE A 227 -6.22 21.05 4.98
CA ILE A 227 -4.79 20.69 4.84
C ILE A 227 -4.47 20.37 3.39
N VAL A 228 -5.31 19.60 2.69
CA VAL A 228 -5.11 19.26 1.28
C VAL A 228 -4.96 20.52 0.41
N VAL A 229 -5.87 21.47 0.52
CA VAL A 229 -5.79 22.70 -0.29
C VAL A 229 -4.59 23.57 0.11
N ARG A 230 -4.26 23.65 1.40
CA ARG A 230 -3.07 24.36 1.89
C ARG A 230 -1.82 23.78 1.25
N ASP A 231 -1.64 22.46 1.29
CA ASP A 231 -0.44 21.79 0.81
C ASP A 231 -0.33 21.82 -0.71
N ALA A 232 -1.45 21.74 -1.43
CA ALA A 232 -1.46 21.96 -2.88
C ALA A 232 -0.92 23.35 -3.25
N LEU A 233 -1.35 24.40 -2.54
CA LEU A 233 -0.87 25.77 -2.77
C LEU A 233 0.61 25.93 -2.42
N LEU A 234 1.06 25.33 -1.31
CA LEU A 234 2.47 25.37 -0.90
C LEU A 234 3.35 24.59 -1.88
N ALA A 235 2.92 23.44 -2.35
CA ALA A 235 3.62 22.63 -3.35
C ALA A 235 3.76 23.39 -4.67
N ARG A 236 2.70 24.06 -5.13
CA ARG A 236 2.74 24.93 -6.31
C ARG A 236 3.79 26.02 -6.19
N ASP A 237 3.79 26.75 -5.07
CA ASP A 237 4.67 27.88 -4.87
C ASP A 237 6.14 27.46 -4.68
N ALA A 238 6.38 26.26 -4.12
CA ALA A 238 7.71 25.67 -3.97
C ALA A 238 8.19 24.89 -5.21
N GLY A 239 7.34 24.66 -6.21
CA GLY A 239 7.64 23.77 -7.35
C GLY A 239 7.89 22.32 -6.89
N ALA A 240 7.27 21.92 -5.78
CA ALA A 240 7.48 20.64 -5.12
C ALA A 240 6.45 19.58 -5.53
N ARG A 241 6.76 18.32 -5.24
CA ARG A 241 5.83 17.21 -5.30
C ARG A 241 5.27 16.95 -3.90
N VAL A 242 3.96 16.74 -3.82
CA VAL A 242 3.29 16.34 -2.57
C VAL A 242 2.38 15.15 -2.85
N HIS A 243 2.31 14.22 -1.92
CA HIS A 243 1.40 13.08 -1.95
C HIS A 243 0.43 13.19 -0.77
N ILE A 244 -0.86 13.01 -1.02
CA ILE A 244 -1.89 13.00 0.02
C ILE A 244 -2.17 11.56 0.39
N CYS A 245 -1.85 11.22 1.64
CA CYS A 245 -2.15 9.90 2.20
C CYS A 245 -3.68 9.72 2.35
N HIS A 246 -4.15 8.49 2.22
CA HIS A 246 -5.50 8.00 2.56
C HIS A 246 -6.63 9.03 2.40
N ALA A 247 -6.78 9.64 1.23
CA ALA A 247 -7.89 10.54 0.92
C ALA A 247 -9.25 9.88 1.27
N SER A 248 -10.09 10.56 2.03
CA SER A 248 -11.29 9.95 2.59
C SER A 248 -12.60 10.69 2.27
N THR A 249 -12.57 11.93 1.74
CA THR A 249 -13.78 12.74 1.52
C THR A 249 -14.01 13.09 0.06
N ALA A 250 -15.29 13.28 -0.31
CA ALA A 250 -15.66 13.81 -1.63
C ALA A 250 -15.08 15.21 -1.87
N GLY A 251 -14.99 16.06 -0.82
CA GLY A 251 -14.39 17.39 -0.93
C GLY A 251 -12.89 17.32 -1.24
N THR A 252 -12.15 16.37 -0.67
CA THR A 252 -10.76 16.12 -1.04
C THR A 252 -10.63 15.72 -2.51
N VAL A 253 -11.54 14.90 -3.06
CA VAL A 253 -11.56 14.57 -4.49
C VAL A 253 -11.72 15.82 -5.36
N GLU A 254 -12.62 16.73 -5.00
CA GLU A 254 -12.81 17.99 -5.74
C GLU A 254 -11.54 18.86 -5.70
N LEU A 255 -10.89 18.95 -4.55
CA LEU A 255 -9.64 19.71 -4.38
C LEU A 255 -8.48 19.09 -5.17
N LEU A 256 -8.35 17.77 -5.19
CA LEU A 256 -7.34 17.06 -5.99
C LEU A 256 -7.56 17.28 -7.48
N ARG A 257 -8.81 17.21 -7.96
CA ARG A 257 -9.18 17.51 -9.34
C ARG A 257 -8.77 18.93 -9.73
N TRP A 258 -9.17 19.92 -8.92
CA TRP A 258 -8.77 21.30 -9.10
C TRP A 258 -7.25 21.46 -9.13
N ALA A 259 -6.53 20.87 -8.19
CA ALA A 259 -5.07 21.01 -8.11
C ALA A 259 -4.37 20.44 -9.36
N LYS A 260 -4.81 19.27 -9.83
CA LYS A 260 -4.30 18.64 -11.06
C LYS A 260 -4.60 19.49 -12.31
N GLU A 261 -5.80 20.07 -12.41
CA GLU A 261 -6.18 21.00 -13.49
C GLU A 261 -5.31 22.28 -13.49
N GLN A 262 -4.84 22.72 -12.33
CA GLN A 262 -3.89 23.83 -12.21
C GLN A 262 -2.44 23.43 -12.51
N GLY A 263 -2.17 22.16 -12.84
CA GLY A 263 -0.82 21.65 -13.11
C GLY A 263 0.05 21.51 -11.86
N ILE A 264 -0.56 21.43 -10.67
CA ILE A 264 0.16 21.20 -9.41
C ILE A 264 0.64 19.76 -9.35
N SER A 265 1.90 19.55 -8.96
CA SER A 265 2.49 18.21 -8.82
C SER A 265 2.00 17.52 -7.54
N ILE A 266 0.72 17.15 -7.53
CA ILE A 266 0.05 16.46 -6.44
C ILE A 266 -0.39 15.07 -6.87
N THR A 267 -0.18 14.09 -5.99
CA THR A 267 -0.71 12.72 -6.09
C THR A 267 -1.46 12.36 -4.82
N ALA A 268 -2.31 11.35 -4.88
CA ALA A 268 -3.06 10.88 -3.73
C ALA A 268 -3.30 9.38 -3.80
N GLU A 269 -3.49 8.79 -2.62
CA GLU A 269 -3.90 7.41 -2.45
C GLU A 269 -5.26 7.30 -1.77
N VAL A 270 -5.90 6.15 -1.96
CA VAL A 270 -7.11 5.76 -1.23
C VAL A 270 -6.91 4.38 -0.62
N THR A 271 -7.47 4.16 0.56
CA THR A 271 -7.36 2.85 1.22
C THR A 271 -8.49 1.92 0.82
N PRO A 272 -8.27 0.59 0.86
CA PRO A 272 -9.32 -0.39 0.60
C PRO A 272 -10.54 -0.21 1.52
N HIS A 273 -10.32 0.11 2.80
CA HIS A 273 -11.43 0.29 3.74
C HIS A 273 -12.28 1.53 3.42
N HIS A 274 -11.72 2.62 2.91
CA HIS A 274 -12.51 3.77 2.44
C HIS A 274 -13.23 3.52 1.10
N LEU A 275 -12.79 2.52 0.32
CA LEU A 275 -13.53 2.09 -0.88
C LEU A 275 -14.76 1.23 -0.56
N LEU A 276 -14.72 0.43 0.51
CA LEU A 276 -15.76 -0.58 0.80
C LEU A 276 -16.68 -0.21 1.97
N LEU A 277 -16.10 0.34 3.05
CA LEU A 277 -16.80 0.54 4.31
C LEU A 277 -17.27 2.00 4.46
N ASP A 278 -18.29 2.19 5.29
CA ASP A 278 -18.83 3.50 5.63
C ASP A 278 -19.11 3.63 7.13
N ASP A 279 -19.57 4.78 7.56
CA ASP A 279 -19.84 5.13 8.96
C ASP A 279 -21.02 4.36 9.59
N THR A 280 -21.75 3.54 8.84
CA THR A 280 -22.74 2.60 9.42
C THR A 280 -22.11 1.53 10.27
N ARG A 281 -20.80 1.24 10.06
CA ARG A 281 -20.02 0.32 10.91
C ARG A 281 -19.93 0.77 12.37
N LEU A 282 -20.14 2.05 12.65
CA LEU A 282 -20.15 2.62 14.01
C LEU A 282 -21.26 2.03 14.90
N TYR A 283 -22.36 1.52 14.32
CA TYR A 283 -23.46 0.95 15.10
C TYR A 283 -23.09 -0.26 15.94
N SER A 284 -22.00 -0.93 15.60
CA SER A 284 -21.46 -2.06 16.39
C SER A 284 -20.67 -1.62 17.63
N TYR A 285 -20.20 -0.37 17.69
CA TYR A 285 -19.19 0.10 18.64
C TYR A 285 -17.92 -0.78 18.70
N ASP A 286 -17.69 -1.58 17.67
CA ASP A 286 -16.50 -2.43 17.58
C ASP A 286 -15.28 -1.58 17.28
N GLY A 287 -14.28 -1.60 18.18
CA GLY A 287 -13.03 -0.86 18.02
C GLY A 287 -12.26 -1.19 16.75
N ARG A 288 -12.50 -2.36 16.11
CA ARG A 288 -11.92 -2.72 14.82
C ARG A 288 -12.35 -1.79 13.70
N ASN A 289 -13.50 -1.11 13.84
CA ASN A 289 -13.99 -0.11 12.88
C ASN A 289 -13.47 1.31 13.15
N ARG A 290 -12.62 1.51 14.17
CA ARG A 290 -11.98 2.80 14.42
C ARG A 290 -10.70 2.93 13.61
N VAL A 291 -10.65 3.97 12.75
CA VAL A 291 -9.54 4.28 11.85
C VAL A 291 -9.36 5.81 11.76
N ASN A 292 -8.21 6.27 11.36
CA ASN A 292 -7.88 7.66 11.08
C ASN A 292 -7.25 7.77 9.67
N PRO A 293 -7.89 8.49 8.71
CA PRO A 293 -9.18 9.18 8.80
C PRO A 293 -10.35 8.24 9.10
N PRO A 294 -11.44 8.74 9.73
CA PRO A 294 -12.57 7.88 10.05
C PRO A 294 -13.29 7.40 8.79
N LEU A 295 -13.96 6.24 8.88
CA LEU A 295 -14.92 5.82 7.85
C LEU A 295 -15.95 6.92 7.64
N ARG A 296 -16.13 7.36 6.39
CA ARG A 296 -17.02 8.45 6.01
C ARG A 296 -18.39 7.91 5.59
N GLU A 297 -19.27 8.78 5.11
CA GLU A 297 -20.58 8.36 4.56
C GLU A 297 -20.40 7.57 3.26
N ALA A 298 -21.41 6.75 2.91
CA ALA A 298 -21.42 5.97 1.67
C ALA A 298 -21.22 6.82 0.40
N SER A 299 -21.66 8.09 0.42
CA SER A 299 -21.46 9.05 -0.66
C SER A 299 -19.98 9.39 -0.89
N ASP A 300 -19.19 9.45 0.17
CA ASP A 300 -17.75 9.67 0.07
C ASP A 300 -17.07 8.44 -0.58
N ALA A 301 -17.43 7.23 -0.16
CA ALA A 301 -16.91 6.00 -0.77
C ALA A 301 -17.22 5.93 -2.28
N VAL A 302 -18.42 6.34 -2.70
CA VAL A 302 -18.78 6.43 -4.14
C VAL A 302 -17.90 7.44 -4.87
N ALA A 303 -17.68 8.63 -4.29
CA ALA A 303 -16.82 9.66 -4.88
C ALA A 303 -15.36 9.19 -5.02
N LEU A 304 -14.82 8.49 -4.00
CA LEU A 304 -13.48 7.94 -4.01
C LEU A 304 -13.30 6.87 -5.09
N ARG A 305 -14.27 5.95 -5.25
CA ARG A 305 -14.25 4.93 -6.31
C ARG A 305 -14.22 5.58 -7.70
N GLN A 306 -15.09 6.58 -7.93
CA GLN A 306 -15.10 7.29 -9.20
C GLN A 306 -13.79 8.05 -9.44
N ALA A 307 -13.23 8.68 -8.41
CA ALA A 307 -11.97 9.40 -8.48
C ALA A 307 -10.77 8.48 -8.82
N LEU A 308 -10.75 7.25 -8.28
CA LEU A 308 -9.74 6.25 -8.61
C LEU A 308 -9.87 5.75 -10.05
N ALA A 309 -11.11 5.55 -10.52
CA ALA A 309 -11.39 5.18 -11.90
C ALA A 309 -10.98 6.28 -12.89
N ASP A 310 -11.28 7.54 -12.57
CA ASP A 310 -10.97 8.72 -13.38
C ASP A 310 -9.47 9.11 -13.34
N GLY A 311 -8.66 8.52 -12.45
CA GLY A 311 -7.25 8.89 -12.25
C GLY A 311 -7.05 10.21 -11.49
N VAL A 312 -8.07 10.71 -10.79
CA VAL A 312 -7.94 11.83 -9.85
C VAL A 312 -7.21 11.38 -8.59
N ILE A 313 -7.52 10.17 -8.11
CA ILE A 313 -6.70 9.44 -7.13
C ILE A 313 -5.79 8.51 -7.92
N ASP A 314 -4.51 8.45 -7.55
CA ASP A 314 -3.45 7.84 -8.36
C ASP A 314 -3.24 6.37 -8.06
N CYS A 315 -3.42 5.96 -6.80
CA CYS A 315 -3.15 4.59 -6.36
C CYS A 315 -3.99 4.17 -5.16
N VAL A 316 -3.94 2.87 -4.88
CA VAL A 316 -4.43 2.26 -3.65
C VAL A 316 -3.22 2.01 -2.76
N ALA A 317 -3.32 2.42 -1.50
CA ALA A 317 -2.39 2.07 -0.44
C ALA A 317 -3.17 1.60 0.79
N THR A 318 -2.63 0.66 1.56
CA THR A 318 -3.47 -0.06 2.52
C THR A 318 -3.73 0.70 3.80
N ASP A 319 -2.80 1.55 4.22
CA ASP A 319 -2.73 2.04 5.60
C ASP A 319 -2.86 0.86 6.59
N HIS A 320 -2.11 -0.21 6.28
CA HIS A 320 -2.05 -1.39 7.14
C HIS A 320 -1.53 -0.99 8.51
N ALA A 321 -2.43 -0.96 9.50
CA ALA A 321 -2.15 -0.43 10.84
C ALA A 321 -2.52 -1.46 11.93
N PRO A 322 -1.62 -2.42 12.21
CA PRO A 322 -1.80 -3.45 13.22
C PRO A 322 -1.88 -2.85 14.63
N HIS A 323 -2.81 -3.37 15.42
CA HIS A 323 -2.98 -3.07 16.83
C HIS A 323 -3.29 -4.34 17.59
N ALA A 324 -2.64 -4.53 18.75
CA ALA A 324 -2.86 -5.68 19.59
C ALA A 324 -4.30 -5.72 20.13
N GLU A 325 -4.79 -6.91 20.48
CA GLU A 325 -6.16 -7.14 20.94
C GLU A 325 -6.58 -6.15 22.05
N HIS A 326 -5.73 -5.92 23.06
CA HIS A 326 -6.04 -5.00 24.16
C HIS A 326 -6.17 -3.53 23.75
N GLU A 327 -5.62 -3.13 22.60
CA GLU A 327 -5.74 -1.79 22.03
C GLU A 327 -7.04 -1.61 21.22
N LYS A 328 -7.69 -2.70 20.81
CA LYS A 328 -8.94 -2.73 20.04
C LYS A 328 -10.14 -3.21 20.86
N CYS A 329 -9.96 -4.18 21.77
CA CYS A 329 -11.01 -4.72 22.65
C CYS A 329 -11.26 -3.82 23.87
N CYS A 330 -11.66 -2.59 23.63
CA CYS A 330 -11.98 -1.60 24.66
C CYS A 330 -13.14 -0.72 24.18
N GLU A 331 -13.56 0.27 24.97
CA GLU A 331 -14.55 1.24 24.54
C GLU A 331 -14.12 1.90 23.22
N PHE A 332 -15.07 2.08 22.28
CA PHE A 332 -14.79 2.60 20.95
C PHE A 332 -13.94 3.87 20.94
N SER A 333 -14.25 4.81 21.85
CA SER A 333 -13.52 6.08 21.99
C SER A 333 -12.09 5.92 22.49
N ASN A 334 -11.73 4.78 23.08
CA ASN A 334 -10.41 4.48 23.59
C ASN A 334 -9.60 3.54 22.68
N ALA A 335 -10.29 2.84 21.75
CA ALA A 335 -9.62 1.95 20.80
C ALA A 335 -8.60 2.72 19.95
N ARG A 336 -7.43 2.14 19.69
CA ARG A 336 -6.45 2.73 18.77
C ARG A 336 -7.01 2.78 17.35
N PRO A 337 -6.88 3.90 16.61
CA PRO A 337 -7.30 3.96 15.22
C PRO A 337 -6.34 3.16 14.33
N GLY A 338 -6.89 2.34 13.44
CA GLY A 338 -6.13 1.54 12.48
C GLY A 338 -6.77 0.19 12.18
N MET A 339 -6.48 -0.33 10.99
CA MET A 339 -7.04 -1.56 10.44
C MET A 339 -5.97 -2.35 9.70
N LEU A 340 -6.10 -3.69 9.64
CA LEU A 340 -5.30 -4.52 8.75
C LEU A 340 -5.78 -4.35 7.30
N GLY A 341 -4.86 -4.31 6.34
CA GLY A 341 -5.18 -4.10 4.93
C GLY A 341 -4.43 -4.99 3.94
N LEU A 342 -3.17 -5.36 4.19
CA LEU A 342 -2.28 -5.97 3.20
C LEU A 342 -2.85 -7.20 2.49
N GLN A 343 -3.33 -8.21 3.23
CA GLN A 343 -3.84 -9.44 2.62
C GLN A 343 -5.23 -9.29 1.98
N THR A 344 -5.99 -8.24 2.34
CA THR A 344 -7.37 -8.05 1.88
C THR A 344 -7.50 -7.02 0.77
N ALA A 345 -6.47 -6.22 0.53
CA ALA A 345 -6.52 -5.07 -0.37
C ALA A 345 -6.97 -5.43 -1.79
N LEU A 346 -6.34 -6.45 -2.41
CA LEU A 346 -6.73 -6.90 -3.75
C LEU A 346 -8.20 -7.30 -3.80
N SER A 347 -8.64 -8.13 -2.85
CA SER A 347 -10.02 -8.64 -2.81
C SER A 347 -11.03 -7.51 -2.67
N VAL A 348 -10.73 -6.49 -1.86
CA VAL A 348 -11.57 -5.29 -1.71
C VAL A 348 -11.60 -4.47 -3.00
N VAL A 349 -10.45 -4.28 -3.65
CA VAL A 349 -10.39 -3.59 -4.95
C VAL A 349 -11.18 -4.35 -6.02
N VAL A 350 -11.09 -5.68 -6.03
CA VAL A 350 -11.89 -6.50 -6.97
C VAL A 350 -13.39 -6.33 -6.68
N GLU A 351 -13.82 -6.42 -5.44
CA GLU A 351 -15.22 -6.26 -5.03
C GLU A 351 -15.79 -4.88 -5.39
N THR A 352 -15.00 -3.82 -5.11
CA THR A 352 -15.50 -2.44 -5.22
C THR A 352 -15.28 -1.79 -6.58
N MET A 353 -14.30 -2.27 -7.34
CA MET A 353 -13.88 -1.60 -8.57
C MET A 353 -13.97 -2.50 -9.81
N VAL A 354 -13.55 -3.77 -9.71
CA VAL A 354 -13.56 -4.67 -10.88
C VAL A 354 -14.93 -5.27 -11.10
N ALA A 355 -15.56 -5.81 -10.06
CA ALA A 355 -16.87 -6.44 -10.16
C ALA A 355 -17.96 -5.49 -10.67
N PRO A 356 -18.03 -4.21 -10.26
CA PRO A 356 -18.96 -3.24 -10.84
C PRO A 356 -18.51 -2.68 -12.20
N GLY A 357 -17.34 -3.04 -12.72
CA GLY A 357 -16.83 -2.61 -14.03
C GLY A 357 -16.23 -1.21 -14.05
N LEU A 358 -15.84 -0.66 -12.91
CA LEU A 358 -15.14 0.64 -12.81
C LEU A 358 -13.66 0.53 -13.21
N LEU A 359 -13.02 -0.61 -12.95
CA LEU A 359 -11.64 -0.92 -13.34
C LEU A 359 -11.58 -2.26 -14.05
N THR A 360 -10.63 -2.37 -14.97
CA THR A 360 -10.16 -3.64 -15.55
C THR A 360 -8.99 -4.20 -14.70
N TRP A 361 -8.57 -5.44 -14.96
CA TRP A 361 -7.39 -6.01 -14.32
C TRP A 361 -6.09 -5.26 -14.69
N ARG A 362 -6.04 -4.67 -15.89
CA ARG A 362 -4.94 -3.76 -16.26
C ARG A 362 -4.95 -2.49 -15.41
N ASP A 363 -6.11 -1.96 -15.09
CA ASP A 363 -6.21 -0.83 -14.17
C ASP A 363 -5.83 -1.21 -12.74
N VAL A 364 -6.12 -2.45 -12.30
CA VAL A 364 -5.61 -2.96 -11.00
C VAL A 364 -4.09 -2.92 -10.97
N ALA A 365 -3.42 -3.41 -12.03
CA ALA A 365 -1.95 -3.29 -12.14
C ALA A 365 -1.50 -1.82 -12.07
N ARG A 366 -2.21 -0.93 -12.76
CA ARG A 366 -1.91 0.50 -12.75
C ARG A 366 -2.00 1.09 -11.34
N VAL A 367 -3.10 0.87 -10.61
CA VAL A 367 -3.35 1.54 -9.32
C VAL A 367 -2.69 0.86 -8.13
N MET A 368 -2.34 -0.43 -8.21
CA MET A 368 -1.71 -1.17 -7.11
C MET A 368 -0.21 -1.47 -7.33
N SER A 369 0.32 -1.22 -8.53
CA SER A 369 1.72 -1.54 -8.85
C SER A 369 2.44 -0.41 -9.57
N GLU A 370 2.01 -0.08 -10.80
CA GLU A 370 2.74 0.83 -11.69
C GLU A 370 2.74 2.29 -11.18
N SER A 371 1.57 2.79 -10.76
CA SER A 371 1.43 4.16 -10.26
C SER A 371 2.16 4.38 -8.94
N PRO A 372 1.99 3.54 -7.89
CA PRO A 372 2.76 3.73 -6.66
C PRO A 372 4.27 3.61 -6.89
N ALA A 373 4.76 2.66 -7.69
CA ALA A 373 6.17 2.56 -8.02
C ALA A 373 6.71 3.83 -8.70
N ARG A 374 5.94 4.40 -9.64
CA ARG A 374 6.29 5.65 -10.34
C ARG A 374 6.28 6.86 -9.41
N ILE A 375 5.32 6.96 -8.50
CA ILE A 375 5.19 8.06 -7.53
C ILE A 375 6.46 8.21 -6.71
N VAL A 376 7.01 7.11 -6.21
CA VAL A 376 8.23 7.12 -5.38
C VAL A 376 9.52 6.88 -6.18
N GLY A 377 9.42 6.60 -7.47
CA GLY A 377 10.58 6.39 -8.35
C GLY A 377 11.34 5.10 -8.06
N LEU A 378 10.63 3.97 -7.93
CA LEU A 378 11.23 2.62 -7.89
C LEU A 378 11.47 2.13 -9.33
N PRO A 379 12.73 1.90 -9.75
CA PRO A 379 13.03 1.55 -11.14
C PRO A 379 12.73 0.08 -11.47
N ASP A 380 12.71 -0.79 -10.49
CA ASP A 380 12.59 -2.25 -10.61
C ASP A 380 11.23 -2.81 -10.14
N GLN A 381 10.34 -1.96 -9.63
CA GLN A 381 8.98 -2.31 -9.24
C GLN A 381 7.95 -1.69 -10.21
N GLY A 382 6.74 -2.26 -10.28
CA GLY A 382 5.69 -1.77 -11.17
C GLY A 382 6.06 -1.82 -12.65
N ARG A 383 6.86 -2.81 -13.04
CA ARG A 383 7.34 -2.97 -14.41
C ARG A 383 6.34 -3.74 -15.26
N PRO A 384 6.28 -3.50 -16.59
CA PRO A 384 5.38 -4.23 -17.47
C PRO A 384 5.75 -5.73 -17.52
N LEU A 385 4.76 -6.55 -17.89
CA LEU A 385 4.97 -7.97 -18.11
C LEU A 385 5.61 -8.21 -19.50
N GLU A 386 6.91 -7.94 -19.61
CA GLU A 386 7.68 -8.03 -20.86
C GLU A 386 9.00 -8.79 -20.63
N VAL A 387 9.53 -9.39 -21.70
CA VAL A 387 10.81 -10.09 -21.63
C VAL A 387 11.94 -9.13 -21.29
N GLY A 388 12.76 -9.50 -20.31
CA GLY A 388 13.87 -8.71 -19.80
C GLY A 388 13.54 -7.83 -18.58
N GLU A 389 12.26 -7.67 -18.26
CA GLU A 389 11.84 -6.91 -17.07
C GLU A 389 12.02 -7.74 -15.78
N PRO A 390 12.25 -7.09 -14.62
CA PRO A 390 12.33 -7.76 -13.33
C PRO A 390 11.10 -8.61 -13.03
N ALA A 391 11.31 -9.84 -12.58
CA ALA A 391 10.23 -10.77 -12.24
C ALA A 391 9.70 -10.53 -10.83
N ASN A 392 9.09 -9.33 -10.61
CA ASN A 392 8.29 -8.99 -9.46
C ASN A 392 6.82 -9.19 -9.87
N LEU A 393 6.24 -10.33 -9.48
CA LEU A 393 5.00 -10.84 -10.10
C LEU A 393 4.01 -11.31 -9.04
N THR A 394 2.73 -11.19 -9.36
CA THR A 394 1.61 -11.71 -8.55
C THR A 394 0.68 -12.51 -9.44
N VAL A 395 0.34 -13.73 -9.01
CA VAL A 395 -0.63 -14.62 -9.65
C VAL A 395 -1.91 -14.62 -8.84
N VAL A 396 -3.04 -14.40 -9.51
CA VAL A 396 -4.35 -14.25 -8.88
C VAL A 396 -5.35 -15.20 -9.49
N ASP A 397 -6.08 -15.96 -8.66
CA ASP A 397 -7.30 -16.64 -9.07
C ASP A 397 -8.49 -15.67 -8.97
N PRO A 398 -9.02 -15.19 -10.09
CA PRO A 398 -10.13 -14.22 -10.10
C PRO A 398 -11.49 -14.82 -9.76
N THR A 399 -11.59 -16.15 -9.73
CA THR A 399 -12.83 -16.89 -9.53
C THR A 399 -12.98 -17.42 -8.10
N ALA A 400 -11.88 -17.53 -7.38
CA ALA A 400 -11.88 -17.98 -6.00
C ALA A 400 -12.48 -16.92 -5.08
N THR A 401 -13.05 -17.39 -3.97
CA THR A 401 -13.52 -16.55 -2.86
C THR A 401 -12.95 -17.08 -1.56
N TRP A 402 -12.81 -16.23 -0.57
CA TRP A 402 -12.36 -16.63 0.75
C TRP A 402 -13.06 -15.83 1.85
N THR A 403 -13.22 -16.44 3.02
CA THR A 403 -13.79 -15.75 4.18
C THR A 403 -12.66 -15.22 5.04
N VAL A 404 -12.69 -13.93 5.30
CA VAL A 404 -11.67 -13.26 6.11
C VAL A 404 -11.89 -13.58 7.58
N THR A 405 -10.85 -14.06 8.25
CA THR A 405 -10.82 -14.20 9.71
C THR A 405 -9.50 -13.67 10.23
N GLY A 406 -9.53 -12.78 11.23
CA GLY A 406 -8.33 -12.16 11.79
C GLY A 406 -7.22 -13.16 12.14
N PRO A 407 -7.52 -14.24 12.89
CA PRO A 407 -6.52 -15.26 13.26
C PRO A 407 -5.89 -16.03 12.09
N ALA A 408 -6.50 -16.01 10.90
CA ALA A 408 -5.94 -16.67 9.71
C ALA A 408 -5.04 -15.74 8.88
N LEU A 409 -4.97 -14.45 9.20
CA LEU A 409 -4.05 -13.51 8.56
C LEU A 409 -2.63 -13.72 9.09
N ALA A 410 -1.63 -13.41 8.26
CA ALA A 410 -0.22 -13.55 8.63
C ALA A 410 0.31 -12.41 9.51
N SER A 411 -0.40 -11.29 9.56
CA SER A 411 -0.11 -10.20 10.49
C SER A 411 -0.14 -10.71 11.94
N ARG A 412 0.73 -10.17 12.79
CA ARG A 412 0.75 -10.53 14.22
C ARG A 412 -0.54 -10.13 14.94
N SER A 413 -1.15 -9.04 14.53
CA SER A 413 -2.46 -8.58 15.01
C SER A 413 -3.60 -9.13 14.16
N ASP A 414 -4.82 -9.07 14.69
CA ASP A 414 -6.04 -9.61 14.07
C ASP A 414 -7.13 -8.54 13.84
N ASN A 415 -6.79 -7.25 13.97
CA ASN A 415 -7.74 -6.13 13.89
C ASN A 415 -8.23 -5.82 12.46
N THR A 416 -8.70 -6.86 11.75
CA THR A 416 -9.32 -6.69 10.44
C THR A 416 -10.75 -6.13 10.57
N PRO A 417 -11.14 -5.14 9.73
CA PRO A 417 -12.52 -4.66 9.68
C PRO A 417 -13.44 -5.58 8.87
N TYR A 418 -12.88 -6.59 8.21
CA TYR A 418 -13.56 -7.47 7.27
C TYR A 418 -13.91 -8.83 7.87
N GLU A 419 -13.85 -8.99 9.19
CA GLU A 419 -14.14 -10.24 9.89
C GLU A 419 -15.46 -10.86 9.39
N ASP A 420 -15.43 -12.17 9.09
CA ASP A 420 -16.54 -12.96 8.55
C ASP A 420 -17.05 -12.54 7.15
N MET A 421 -16.40 -11.56 6.49
CA MET A 421 -16.76 -11.20 5.11
C MET A 421 -16.18 -12.21 4.13
N THR A 422 -16.99 -12.64 3.16
CA THR A 422 -16.51 -13.41 2.00
C THR A 422 -16.14 -12.43 0.89
N LEU A 423 -14.87 -12.43 0.51
CA LEU A 423 -14.30 -11.54 -0.51
C LEU A 423 -13.86 -12.33 -1.75
N PRO A 424 -13.95 -11.72 -2.95
CA PRO A 424 -13.51 -12.32 -4.21
C PRO A 424 -11.99 -12.24 -4.39
N ALA A 425 -11.50 -13.05 -5.31
CA ALA A 425 -10.12 -13.13 -5.79
C ALA A 425 -9.11 -13.50 -4.69
N VAL A 426 -8.23 -14.43 -5.03
CA VAL A 426 -7.21 -14.95 -4.12
C VAL A 426 -5.85 -14.85 -4.80
N VAL A 427 -4.86 -14.31 -4.10
CA VAL A 427 -3.46 -14.38 -4.51
C VAL A 427 -2.96 -15.81 -4.30
N THR A 428 -2.54 -16.46 -5.37
CA THR A 428 -2.06 -17.85 -5.34
C THR A 428 -0.55 -17.97 -5.31
N ALA A 429 0.17 -16.99 -5.85
CA ALA A 429 1.62 -16.91 -5.75
C ALA A 429 2.11 -15.48 -5.86
N THR A 430 3.20 -15.18 -5.16
CA THR A 430 3.94 -13.91 -5.26
C THR A 430 5.41 -14.22 -5.49
N MET A 431 6.05 -13.40 -6.31
CA MET A 431 7.44 -13.56 -6.70
C MET A 431 8.19 -12.24 -6.59
N LEU A 432 9.30 -12.24 -5.90
CA LEU A 432 10.22 -11.09 -5.79
C LEU A 432 11.53 -11.42 -6.51
N ARG A 433 11.82 -10.70 -7.60
CA ARG A 433 13.03 -10.93 -8.42
C ARG A 433 13.27 -12.41 -8.72
N GLY A 434 12.21 -13.09 -9.17
CA GLY A 434 12.28 -14.50 -9.56
C GLY A 434 12.21 -15.52 -8.40
N LYS A 435 12.37 -15.09 -7.14
CA LYS A 435 12.16 -15.94 -5.95
C LYS A 435 10.65 -16.02 -5.66
N VAL A 436 10.08 -17.20 -5.62
CA VAL A 436 8.71 -17.42 -5.17
C VAL A 436 8.67 -17.20 -3.65
N THR A 437 8.03 -16.13 -3.19
CA THR A 437 7.95 -15.77 -1.77
C THR A 437 6.69 -16.31 -1.10
N THR A 438 5.61 -16.52 -1.88
CA THR A 438 4.40 -17.21 -1.41
C THR A 438 3.84 -18.12 -2.49
N ARG A 439 3.18 -19.19 -2.08
CA ARG A 439 2.42 -20.07 -2.96
C ARG A 439 1.34 -20.80 -2.20
N ASP A 440 0.13 -20.86 -2.78
CA ASP A 440 -1.03 -21.59 -2.26
C ASP A 440 -1.36 -21.23 -0.79
N GLY A 441 -1.22 -19.94 -0.44
CA GLY A 441 -1.49 -19.41 0.90
C GLY A 441 -0.36 -19.64 1.92
N GLU A 442 0.79 -20.15 1.50
CA GLU A 442 1.95 -20.40 2.38
C GLU A 442 3.12 -19.50 2.03
N VAL A 443 3.80 -18.97 3.06
CA VAL A 443 5.05 -18.22 2.93
C VAL A 443 6.21 -19.17 2.66
N ARG A 444 7.09 -18.82 1.74
CA ARG A 444 8.32 -19.56 1.41
C ARG A 444 9.54 -18.74 1.84
N TRP A 445 10.08 -19.11 2.97
CA TRP A 445 11.25 -18.45 3.59
C TRP A 445 12.56 -18.70 2.83
#